data_85d28c0d29d405cda0c88cbfd8292360
#
_entry.id   85d28c0d29d405cda0c88cbfd8292360
#
_cell.length_a   1.000
_cell.length_b   1.000
_cell.length_c   1.000
_cell.angle_alpha   90.00
_cell.angle_beta   90.00
_cell.angle_gamma   90.00
#
_symmetry.space_group_name_H-M   'P 1'
#
loop_
_entity.id
_entity.type
_entity.pdbx_description
1 polymer ?
#
loop_
_entity_poly.entity_id
_entity_poly.type
_entity_poly.pdbx_seq_one_letter_code
_entity_poly.pdbx_strand_id
1 'polypeptide(L)'
;MTVVFDTSLLIDILRSDSAALAYVRTVQQVPVCSEVTRAEVMRGLRRAERTGAEQLFRAIRWVPVDEPVARRAGELGRRWDRHRPGIGLADLVVAATAEAVDAELATTNVRHFPMFEGLQLPYQSA
;
A
#
# COMPACT_ATOMS: atom_id res chain seq x y z
N MET A 1 10.85 10.22 -7.43
CA MET A 1 10.76 9.77 -6.06
C MET A 1 9.95 8.49 -5.99
N THR A 2 10.43 7.51 -5.27
CA THR A 2 9.76 6.21 -5.18
C THR A 2 8.48 6.32 -4.35
N VAL A 3 7.42 5.65 -4.80
CA VAL A 3 6.13 5.65 -4.11
C VAL A 3 5.70 4.20 -3.88
N VAL A 4 5.36 3.89 -2.64
CA VAL A 4 4.73 2.62 -2.28
C VAL A 4 3.21 2.82 -2.29
N PHE A 5 2.51 1.99 -3.03
CA PHE A 5 1.06 1.97 -3.04
C PHE A 5 0.54 1.01 -1.97
N ASP A 6 -0.35 1.50 -1.13
CA ASP A 6 -1.09 0.64 -0.20
C ASP A 6 -2.15 -0.16 -0.97
N THR A 7 -2.62 -1.22 -0.34
CA THR A 7 -3.66 -2.10 -0.88
C THR A 7 -4.89 -1.32 -1.34
N SER A 8 -5.27 -0.28 -0.59
CA SER A 8 -6.44 0.53 -0.92
C SER A 8 -6.39 1.12 -2.33
N LEU A 9 -5.19 1.54 -2.78
CA LEU A 9 -5.03 2.10 -4.12
C LEU A 9 -5.23 1.02 -5.19
N LEU A 10 -4.66 -0.16 -4.98
CA LEU A 10 -4.81 -1.24 -5.97
C LEU A 10 -6.27 -1.66 -6.12
N ILE A 11 -6.99 -1.72 -5.01
CA ILE A 11 -8.42 -2.05 -5.03
C ILE A 11 -9.20 -0.98 -5.81
N ASP A 12 -8.94 0.30 -5.55
CA ASP A 12 -9.61 1.38 -6.28
C ASP A 12 -9.29 1.34 -7.77
N ILE A 13 -8.03 1.08 -8.13
CA ILE A 13 -7.64 0.94 -9.55
C ILE A 13 -8.39 -0.21 -10.20
N LEU A 14 -8.46 -1.37 -9.55
CA LEU A 14 -9.14 -2.54 -10.09
C LEU A 14 -10.64 -2.33 -10.24
N ARG A 15 -11.23 -1.45 -9.43
CA ARG A 15 -12.64 -1.09 -9.50
C ARG A 15 -12.89 0.11 -10.42
N SER A 16 -11.86 0.55 -11.14
CA SER A 16 -11.94 1.66 -12.09
C SER A 16 -12.41 2.97 -11.45
N ASP A 17 -12.02 3.20 -10.19
CA ASP A 17 -12.31 4.48 -9.53
C ASP A 17 -11.62 5.59 -10.33
N SER A 18 -12.39 6.56 -10.79
CA SER A 18 -11.87 7.60 -11.69
C SER A 18 -10.81 8.48 -11.03
N ALA A 19 -10.94 8.74 -9.74
CA ALA A 19 -9.95 9.54 -9.03
C ALA A 19 -8.64 8.78 -8.86
N ALA A 20 -8.72 7.47 -8.57
CA ALA A 20 -7.52 6.61 -8.48
C ALA A 20 -6.80 6.55 -9.83
N LEU A 21 -7.54 6.35 -10.92
CA LEU A 21 -6.95 6.29 -12.25
C LEU A 21 -6.29 7.62 -12.64
N ALA A 22 -6.92 8.75 -12.30
CA ALA A 22 -6.33 10.06 -12.54
C ALA A 22 -5.05 10.24 -11.74
N TYR A 23 -5.02 9.83 -10.49
CA TYR A 23 -3.83 9.90 -9.65
C TYR A 23 -2.68 9.09 -10.25
N VAL A 24 -2.95 7.84 -10.65
CA VAL A 24 -1.92 6.96 -11.21
C VAL A 24 -1.26 7.57 -12.43
N ARG A 25 -2.00 8.30 -13.25
CA ARG A 25 -1.44 8.98 -14.43
C ARG A 25 -0.43 10.07 -14.06
N THR A 26 -0.48 10.58 -12.83
CA THR A 26 0.49 11.57 -12.35
C THR A 26 1.78 10.95 -11.85
N VAL A 27 1.77 9.65 -11.56
CA VAL A 27 2.93 8.94 -11.02
C VAL A 27 3.86 8.58 -12.16
N GLN A 28 5.03 9.19 -12.17
CA GLN A 28 5.97 9.06 -13.29
C GLN A 28 6.87 7.83 -13.17
N GLN A 29 7.01 7.30 -11.95
CA GLN A 29 7.87 6.15 -11.69
C GLN A 29 7.04 4.89 -11.55
N VAL A 30 7.69 3.73 -11.74
CA VAL A 30 7.06 2.44 -11.49
C VAL A 30 6.68 2.38 -10.00
N PRO A 31 5.41 2.17 -9.67
CA PRO A 31 5.01 2.06 -8.26
C PRO A 31 5.57 0.81 -7.63
N VAL A 32 5.77 0.88 -6.32
CA VAL A 32 6.30 -0.22 -5.52
C VAL A 32 5.20 -0.70 -4.59
N CYS A 33 5.08 -2.00 -4.40
CA CYS A 33 4.17 -2.59 -3.41
C CYS A 33 4.87 -3.67 -2.61
N SER A 34 4.43 -3.84 -1.37
CA SER A 34 4.81 -4.98 -0.56
C SER A 34 4.11 -6.24 -1.05
N GLU A 35 4.77 -7.40 -0.93
CA GLU A 35 4.11 -8.68 -1.22
C GLU A 35 2.91 -8.94 -0.30
N VAL A 36 2.82 -8.31 0.87
CA VAL A 36 1.61 -8.41 1.68
C VAL A 36 0.40 -7.77 0.99
N THR A 37 0.63 -6.73 0.21
CA THR A 37 -0.41 -6.10 -0.61
C THR A 37 -0.93 -7.07 -1.67
N ARG A 38 -0.04 -7.83 -2.31
CA ARG A 38 -0.47 -8.87 -3.25
C ARG A 38 -1.42 -9.86 -2.57
N ALA A 39 -1.06 -10.31 -1.38
CA ALA A 39 -1.89 -11.26 -0.63
C ALA A 39 -3.26 -10.68 -0.31
N GLU A 40 -3.31 -9.43 0.10
CA GLU A 40 -4.58 -8.77 0.43
C GLU A 40 -5.46 -8.60 -0.81
N VAL A 41 -4.89 -8.17 -1.91
CA VAL A 41 -5.64 -8.02 -3.17
C VAL A 41 -6.16 -9.37 -3.63
N MET A 42 -5.30 -10.38 -3.65
CA MET A 42 -5.69 -11.74 -4.07
C MET A 42 -6.82 -12.29 -3.23
N ARG A 43 -6.79 -12.05 -1.91
CA ARG A 43 -7.82 -12.55 -1.01
C ARG A 43 -9.20 -11.97 -1.32
N GLY A 44 -9.26 -10.70 -1.69
CA GLY A 44 -10.53 -10.02 -1.99
C GLY A 44 -10.91 -10.00 -3.45
N LEU A 45 -10.16 -10.66 -4.31
CA LEU A 45 -10.30 -10.54 -5.75
C LEU A 45 -11.57 -11.23 -6.26
N ARG A 46 -12.37 -10.51 -7.02
CA ARG A 46 -13.53 -11.08 -7.70
C ARG A 46 -13.08 -11.75 -8.99
N ARG A 47 -13.84 -12.77 -9.43
CA ARG A 47 -13.50 -13.51 -10.65
C ARG A 47 -13.30 -12.59 -11.86
N ALA A 48 -14.19 -11.63 -12.04
CA ALA A 48 -14.12 -10.68 -13.17
C ALA A 48 -12.89 -9.77 -13.12
N GLU A 49 -12.25 -9.64 -11.95
CA GLU A 49 -11.10 -8.76 -11.75
C GLU A 49 -9.76 -9.44 -11.98
N ARG A 50 -9.74 -10.76 -12.16
CA ARG A 50 -8.50 -11.53 -12.20
C ARG A 50 -7.54 -11.09 -13.31
N THR A 51 -8.06 -10.92 -14.52
CA THR A 51 -7.23 -10.52 -15.66
C THR A 51 -6.64 -9.13 -15.44
N GLY A 52 -7.48 -8.19 -14.99
CA GLY A 52 -7.02 -6.84 -14.68
C GLY A 52 -5.98 -6.82 -13.57
N ALA A 53 -6.17 -7.67 -12.53
CA ALA A 53 -5.21 -7.76 -11.44
C ALA A 53 -3.85 -8.25 -11.93
N GLU A 54 -3.82 -9.28 -12.76
CA GLU A 54 -2.55 -9.77 -13.30
C GLU A 54 -1.83 -8.72 -14.15
N GLN A 55 -2.58 -7.96 -14.94
CA GLN A 55 -2.00 -6.87 -15.71
C GLN A 55 -1.44 -5.78 -14.81
N LEU A 56 -2.18 -5.40 -13.77
CA LEU A 56 -1.74 -4.41 -12.80
C LEU A 56 -0.49 -4.88 -12.07
N PHE A 57 -0.46 -6.14 -11.64
CA PHE A 57 0.67 -6.69 -10.91
C PHE A 57 1.97 -6.64 -11.73
N ARG A 58 1.88 -6.82 -13.05
CA ARG A 58 3.07 -6.74 -13.93
C ARG A 58 3.63 -5.33 -14.02
N ALA A 59 2.82 -4.32 -13.74
CA ALA A 59 3.25 -2.93 -13.80
C ALA A 59 3.87 -2.42 -12.50
N ILE A 60 3.99 -3.28 -11.50
CA ILE A 60 4.42 -2.93 -10.15
C ILE A 60 5.73 -3.63 -9.84
N ARG A 61 6.61 -2.92 -9.11
CA ARG A 61 7.80 -3.53 -8.52
C ARG A 61 7.43 -4.04 -7.13
N TRP A 62 7.61 -5.34 -6.91
CA TRP A 62 7.23 -6.00 -5.66
C TRP A 62 8.42 -6.14 -4.72
N VAL A 63 8.19 -5.85 -3.45
CA VAL A 63 9.19 -5.95 -2.39
C VAL A 63 8.80 -7.10 -1.46
N PRO A 64 9.68 -8.08 -1.28
CA PRO A 64 9.37 -9.21 -0.40
C PRO A 64 9.30 -8.77 1.06
N VAL A 65 8.52 -9.52 1.85
CA VAL A 65 8.50 -9.35 3.30
C VAL A 65 9.62 -10.22 3.85
N ASP A 66 10.82 -9.66 3.88
CA ASP A 66 12.00 -10.34 4.39
C ASP A 66 12.17 -10.09 5.89
N GLU A 67 13.27 -10.60 6.45
CA GLU A 67 13.50 -10.47 7.88
C GLU A 67 13.59 -9.01 8.34
N PRO A 68 14.36 -8.13 7.70
CA PRO A 68 14.43 -6.74 8.15
C PRO A 68 13.07 -6.03 8.12
N VAL A 69 12.28 -6.26 7.08
CA VAL A 69 10.94 -5.68 6.96
C VAL A 69 10.04 -6.22 8.06
N ALA A 70 10.06 -7.53 8.28
CA ALA A 70 9.24 -8.15 9.33
C ALA A 70 9.60 -7.62 10.72
N ARG A 71 10.89 -7.51 11.02
CA ARG A 71 11.35 -6.97 12.31
C ARG A 71 10.89 -5.54 12.50
N ARG A 72 11.03 -4.72 11.47
CA ARG A 72 10.63 -3.31 11.55
C ARG A 72 9.12 -3.18 11.73
N ALA A 73 8.33 -3.99 11.03
CA ALA A 73 6.87 -4.00 11.21
C ALA A 73 6.49 -4.30 12.67
N GLY A 74 7.17 -5.26 13.28
CA GLY A 74 6.94 -5.60 14.69
C GLY A 74 7.30 -4.45 15.63
N GLU A 75 8.41 -3.77 15.37
CA GLU A 75 8.83 -2.60 16.16
C GLU A 75 7.81 -1.46 16.03
N LEU A 76 7.34 -1.18 14.82
CA LEU A 76 6.33 -0.16 14.59
C LEU A 76 5.03 -0.50 15.32
N GLY A 77 4.64 -1.77 15.32
CA GLY A 77 3.47 -2.22 16.05
C GLY A 77 3.58 -1.97 17.54
N ARG A 78 4.72 -2.31 18.14
CA ARG A 78 4.94 -2.08 19.57
C ARG A 78 4.89 -0.59 19.92
N ARG A 79 5.40 0.26 19.03
CA ARG A 79 5.45 1.70 19.27
C ARG A 79 4.09 2.36 19.13
N TRP A 80 3.31 1.97 18.11
CA TRP A 80 2.10 2.69 17.72
C TRP A 80 0.80 2.03 18.16
N ASP A 81 0.81 0.73 18.41
CA ASP A 81 -0.40 -0.03 18.74
C ASP A 81 -1.05 0.46 20.04
N ARG A 82 -0.23 0.92 21.00
CA ARG A 82 -0.72 1.47 22.27
C ARG A 82 -1.55 2.73 22.06
N HIS A 83 -1.21 3.52 21.05
CA HIS A 83 -1.83 4.81 20.79
C HIS A 83 -2.98 4.70 19.80
N ARG A 84 -2.97 3.66 18.97
CA ARG A 84 -3.96 3.43 17.94
C ARG A 84 -4.26 1.95 17.80
N PRO A 85 -5.01 1.39 18.76
CA PRO A 85 -5.42 -0.02 18.64
C PRO A 85 -6.17 -0.24 17.34
N GLY A 86 -5.89 -1.35 16.67
CA GLY A 86 -6.55 -1.70 15.43
C GLY A 86 -5.75 -1.45 14.17
N ILE A 87 -4.49 -0.96 14.29
CA ILE A 87 -3.61 -0.95 13.13
C ILE A 87 -3.29 -2.41 12.79
N GLY A 88 -3.65 -2.83 11.59
CA GLY A 88 -3.45 -4.20 11.15
C GLY A 88 -1.99 -4.53 10.87
N LEU A 89 -1.65 -5.81 10.97
CA LEU A 89 -0.30 -6.26 10.66
C LEU A 89 0.11 -5.92 9.23
N ALA A 90 -0.82 -6.04 8.28
CA ALA A 90 -0.54 -5.70 6.88
C ALA A 90 -0.14 -4.23 6.74
N ASP A 91 -0.82 -3.32 7.44
CA ASP A 91 -0.48 -1.90 7.41
C ASP A 91 0.93 -1.66 7.95
N LEU A 92 1.30 -2.35 9.03
CA LEU A 92 2.64 -2.25 9.60
C LEU A 92 3.72 -2.74 8.62
N VAL A 93 3.42 -3.81 7.89
CA VAL A 93 4.34 -4.34 6.87
C VAL A 93 4.48 -3.36 5.71
N VAL A 94 3.39 -2.74 5.28
CA VAL A 94 3.43 -1.72 4.22
C VAL A 94 4.28 -0.52 4.68
N ALA A 95 4.08 -0.06 5.92
CA ALA A 95 4.86 1.04 6.48
C ALA A 95 6.35 0.70 6.52
N ALA A 96 6.69 -0.49 7.01
CA ALA A 96 8.08 -0.95 7.08
C ALA A 96 8.70 -1.06 5.69
N THR A 97 7.91 -1.49 4.70
CA THR A 97 8.37 -1.58 3.31
C THR A 97 8.71 -0.19 2.76
N ALA A 98 7.84 0.80 2.99
CA ALA A 98 8.09 2.16 2.54
C ALA A 98 9.38 2.73 3.15
N GLU A 99 9.61 2.49 4.44
CA GLU A 99 10.85 2.90 5.09
C GLU A 99 12.07 2.19 4.48
N ALA A 100 11.95 0.88 4.25
CA ALA A 100 13.07 0.07 3.75
C ALA A 100 13.55 0.50 2.37
N VAL A 101 12.65 0.96 1.51
CA VAL A 101 13.00 1.41 0.16
C VAL A 101 13.08 2.93 0.05
N ASP A 102 13.02 3.64 1.17
CA ASP A 102 13.07 5.10 1.25
C ASP A 102 12.06 5.74 0.30
N ALA A 103 10.80 5.32 0.44
CA ALA A 103 9.72 5.74 -0.45
C ALA A 103 8.66 6.52 0.29
N GLU A 104 7.95 7.35 -0.45
CA GLU A 104 6.70 7.92 0.01
C GLU A 104 5.62 6.84 0.01
N LEU A 105 4.61 7.02 0.83
CA LEU A 105 3.46 6.13 0.90
C LEU A 105 2.23 6.82 0.31
N ALA A 106 1.53 6.12 -0.58
CA ALA A 106 0.24 6.54 -1.10
C ALA A 106 -0.84 5.59 -0.57
N THR A 107 -1.75 6.14 0.22
CA THR A 107 -2.84 5.37 0.83
C THR A 107 -4.07 6.26 1.00
N THR A 108 -5.25 5.69 0.87
CA THR A 108 -6.50 6.37 1.22
C THR A 108 -6.85 6.16 2.69
N ASN A 109 -6.15 5.27 3.40
CA ASN A 109 -6.37 4.98 4.82
C ASN A 109 -5.30 5.68 5.68
N VAL A 110 -5.20 7.00 5.56
CA VAL A 110 -4.12 7.76 6.22
C VAL A 110 -4.09 7.56 7.74
N ARG A 111 -5.25 7.30 8.36
CA ARG A 111 -5.35 7.08 9.80
C ARG A 111 -4.65 5.79 10.27
N HIS A 112 -4.44 4.84 9.37
CA HIS A 112 -3.75 3.59 9.69
C HIS A 112 -2.23 3.74 9.70
N PHE A 113 -1.72 4.92 9.31
CA PHE A 113 -0.28 5.15 9.15
C PHE A 113 0.18 6.38 9.95
N PRO A 114 -0.06 6.40 11.28
CA PRO A 114 0.33 7.55 12.12
C PRO A 114 1.84 7.76 12.19
N MET A 115 2.64 6.74 11.82
CA MET A 115 4.09 6.83 11.78
C MET A 115 4.61 7.74 10.65
N PHE A 116 3.77 8.07 9.66
CA PHE A 116 4.13 8.99 8.59
C PHE A 116 3.53 10.36 8.88
N GLU A 117 4.37 11.25 9.38
CA GLU A 117 3.93 12.61 9.73
C GLU A 117 3.57 13.38 8.46
N GLY A 118 2.44 14.10 8.51
CA GLY A 118 2.00 14.92 7.39
C GLY A 118 1.44 14.16 6.20
N LEU A 119 1.14 12.88 6.36
CA LEU A 119 0.60 12.06 5.28
C LEU A 119 -0.76 12.59 4.83
N GLN A 120 -0.90 12.83 3.53
CA GLN A 120 -2.14 13.34 2.95
C GLN A 120 -2.75 12.34 1.98
N LEU A 121 -4.06 12.45 1.77
CA LEU A 121 -4.75 11.65 0.78
C LEU A 121 -4.21 11.96 -0.61
N PRO A 122 -3.85 10.93 -1.42
CA PRO A 122 -3.43 11.16 -2.80
C PRO A 122 -4.59 11.60 -3.69
N TYR A 123 -5.80 11.23 -3.33
CA TYR A 123 -7.05 11.61 -3.99
C TYR A 123 -8.20 11.26 -3.06
N GLN A 124 -9.39 11.75 -3.38
CA GLN A 124 -10.62 11.30 -2.73
C GLN A 124 -11.34 10.37 -3.69
N SER A 125 -11.71 9.18 -3.20
CA SER A 125 -12.39 8.19 -4.02
C SER A 125 -13.69 8.77 -4.60
N ALA A 126 -13.90 8.50 -5.87
CA ALA A 126 -15.05 9.01 -6.60
C ALA A 126 -16.36 8.31 -6.18
#